data_59348be5ac5e8890340de7a01beeb3cb
#
_entry.id   59348be5ac5e8890340de7a01beeb3cb
#
_cell.length_a   1.000
_cell.length_b   1.000
_cell.length_c   1.000
_cell.angle_alpha   90.00
_cell.angle_beta   90.00
_cell.angle_gamma   90.00
#
_symmetry.space_group_name_H-M   'P 1'
#
loop_
_entity.id
_entity.type
_entity.pdbx_description
1 polymer ?
#
loop_
_entity_poly.entity_id
_entity_poly.type
_entity_poly.pdbx_seq_one_letter_code
_entity_poly.pdbx_strand_id
1 'polypeptide(L)'
;MHLDVCGGCNAKIGACDLSAIIRNLPKYKREDILAGFEGNEDGAIIQVTDDIAIVTSLDFFPPMVEDAYAFGKIAAANALSDIYAMGAEPVSAMNIVAFPEEEDMAILDEILKGGADVCKEAMTTLTGGHSIHDPKIKYGLSVIGKLNLKDIKRNNTPKVGDALYLTKPLGVSLLMSGYTVDEVSEEDYQAAVDSMCRLNKHPYDVLKDYDVHALTDVTGFGLLGHLCEMADGASAVIYADKLNVLKGAKEAAENFLFTAGGQRNRNAYGDKITFEIDDFAMEEVLYDPQTSGGLLISVDPEDGKKMFDEMKEKGIDVAYIGEMIEPSEKSIYVR
;
A
#
# COMPACT_ATOMS: atom_id res chain seq x y z
N MET A 1 -7.37 6.59 -25.94
CA MET A 1 -6.30 7.54 -25.56
C MET A 1 -5.42 6.81 -24.59
N HIS A 2 -4.13 6.69 -24.90
CA HIS A 2 -3.20 5.92 -24.07
C HIS A 2 -2.25 6.87 -23.35
N LEU A 3 -2.01 6.62 -22.06
CA LEU A 3 -1.05 7.38 -21.26
C LEU A 3 0.37 6.80 -21.44
N ASP A 4 1.38 7.67 -21.36
CA ASP A 4 2.77 7.23 -21.24
C ASP A 4 3.00 6.62 -19.86
N VAL A 5 3.23 5.32 -19.81
CA VAL A 5 3.42 4.55 -18.56
C VAL A 5 4.81 4.79 -17.97
N CYS A 6 4.87 5.21 -16.71
CA CYS A 6 6.10 5.60 -16.01
C CYS A 6 6.29 4.91 -14.64
N GLY A 7 5.69 3.76 -14.39
CA GLY A 7 6.03 2.89 -13.27
C GLY A 7 5.37 3.17 -11.91
N GLY A 8 4.39 4.05 -11.79
CA GLY A 8 3.57 4.22 -10.56
C GLY A 8 4.39 4.35 -9.27
N CYS A 9 4.09 3.55 -8.24
CA CYS A 9 4.81 3.53 -6.96
C CYS A 9 6.29 3.15 -7.08
N ASN A 10 6.74 2.52 -8.18
CA ASN A 10 8.15 2.32 -8.49
C ASN A 10 8.94 3.65 -8.64
N ALA A 11 8.25 4.77 -8.83
CA ALA A 11 8.84 6.10 -8.92
C ALA A 11 9.21 6.70 -7.55
N LYS A 12 8.86 6.04 -6.43
CA LYS A 12 9.20 6.53 -5.07
C LYS A 12 10.74 6.61 -4.90
N ILE A 13 11.18 7.68 -4.23
CA ILE A 13 12.59 7.84 -3.81
C ILE A 13 12.90 6.74 -2.78
N GLY A 14 14.10 6.16 -2.84
CA GLY A 14 14.51 5.12 -1.91
C GLY A 14 14.38 5.55 -0.44
N ALA A 15 13.82 4.69 0.41
CA ALA A 15 13.55 5.00 1.81
C ALA A 15 14.81 5.44 2.58
N CYS A 16 15.95 4.79 2.34
CA CYS A 16 17.23 5.13 3.00
C CYS A 16 17.71 6.54 2.67
N ASP A 17 17.64 6.94 1.38
CA ASP A 17 18.08 8.26 0.93
C ASP A 17 17.17 9.37 1.49
N LEU A 18 15.86 9.15 1.43
CA LEU A 18 14.88 10.12 1.91
C LEU A 18 14.97 10.28 3.43
N SER A 19 15.08 9.19 4.19
CA SER A 19 15.20 9.21 5.64
C SER A 19 16.45 9.97 6.11
N ALA A 20 17.57 9.83 5.40
CA ALA A 20 18.81 10.57 5.70
C ALA A 20 18.63 12.09 5.55
N ILE A 21 17.87 12.53 4.55
CA ILE A 21 17.56 13.95 4.33
C ILE A 21 16.58 14.46 5.41
N ILE A 22 15.49 13.76 5.65
CA ILE A 22 14.42 14.16 6.57
C ILE A 22 14.92 14.31 8.00
N ARG A 23 15.84 13.44 8.46
CA ARG A 23 16.44 13.52 9.81
C ARG A 23 17.11 14.85 10.11
N ASN A 24 17.61 15.54 9.09
CA ASN A 24 18.34 16.79 9.22
C ASN A 24 17.46 18.04 9.05
N LEU A 25 16.15 17.88 8.81
CA LEU A 25 15.25 19.02 8.67
C LEU A 25 14.99 19.69 10.02
N PRO A 26 14.91 21.04 10.06
CA PRO A 26 14.45 21.75 11.25
C PRO A 26 13.06 21.30 11.64
N LYS A 27 12.85 20.95 12.91
CA LYS A 27 11.58 20.43 13.40
C LYS A 27 10.99 21.37 14.43
N TYR A 28 9.70 21.69 14.27
CA TYR A 28 8.90 22.31 15.31
C TYR A 28 8.00 21.23 15.93
N LYS A 29 8.22 20.90 17.20
CA LYS A 29 7.47 19.86 17.91
C LYS A 29 6.20 20.45 18.51
N ARG A 30 5.06 19.84 18.21
CA ARG A 30 3.75 20.12 18.81
C ARG A 30 3.31 18.90 19.61
N GLU A 31 2.64 19.14 20.74
CA GLU A 31 2.14 18.05 21.60
C GLU A 31 0.91 17.36 21.02
N ASP A 32 0.14 18.05 20.18
CA ASP A 32 -1.05 17.54 19.51
C ASP A 32 -0.75 16.73 18.23
N ILE A 33 0.52 16.61 17.81
CA ILE A 33 0.96 15.70 16.74
C ILE A 33 1.35 14.36 17.37
N LEU A 34 0.49 13.34 17.19
CA LEU A 34 0.65 12.04 17.83
C LEU A 34 1.46 11.04 16.99
N ALA A 35 1.46 11.23 15.67
CA ALA A 35 2.24 10.44 14.70
C ALA A 35 2.60 11.28 13.48
N GLY A 36 3.69 10.93 12.83
CA GLY A 36 4.19 11.56 11.62
C GLY A 36 5.36 10.75 11.06
N PHE A 37 6.15 11.33 10.18
CA PHE A 37 7.22 10.64 9.46
C PHE A 37 8.35 10.06 10.36
N GLU A 38 8.41 10.40 11.65
CA GLU A 38 9.44 9.88 12.57
C GLU A 38 9.26 8.39 12.89
N GLY A 39 8.01 7.88 12.83
CA GLY A 39 7.65 6.49 13.09
C GLY A 39 7.45 5.66 11.83
N ASN A 40 7.69 6.19 10.62
CA ASN A 40 7.34 5.58 9.34
C ASN A 40 5.85 5.19 9.26
N GLU A 41 4.98 5.96 9.92
CA GLU A 41 3.54 5.74 9.88
C GLU A 41 2.97 6.12 8.50
N ASP A 42 1.90 5.45 8.09
CA ASP A 42 1.24 5.66 6.78
C ASP A 42 0.61 7.08 6.68
N GLY A 43 0.28 7.70 7.81
CA GLY A 43 -0.26 9.06 7.85
C GLY A 43 0.11 9.83 9.11
N ALA A 44 -0.02 11.15 9.05
CA ALA A 44 0.17 11.99 10.24
C ALA A 44 -1.12 12.05 11.06
N ILE A 45 -1.02 11.90 12.39
CA ILE A 45 -2.14 11.99 13.33
C ILE A 45 -2.07 13.29 14.12
N ILE A 46 -3.15 14.07 14.05
CA ILE A 46 -3.29 15.35 14.74
C ILE A 46 -4.47 15.26 15.69
N GLN A 47 -4.22 15.34 16.99
CA GLN A 47 -5.29 15.40 18.00
C GLN A 47 -6.03 16.73 17.91
N VAL A 48 -7.36 16.68 17.87
CA VAL A 48 -8.22 17.88 17.75
C VAL A 48 -8.98 18.13 19.05
N THR A 49 -9.43 17.07 19.71
CA THR A 49 -10.08 17.11 21.02
C THR A 49 -9.52 16.00 21.92
N ASP A 50 -10.02 15.86 23.13
CA ASP A 50 -9.63 14.79 24.05
C ASP A 50 -9.97 13.38 23.49
N ASP A 51 -10.94 13.29 22.59
CA ASP A 51 -11.44 12.00 22.06
C ASP A 51 -11.21 11.82 20.54
N ILE A 52 -10.96 12.91 19.79
CA ILE A 52 -10.96 12.90 18.32
C ILE A 52 -9.63 13.35 17.77
N ALA A 53 -9.14 12.63 16.78
CA ALA A 53 -8.03 13.03 15.94
C ALA A 53 -8.41 13.03 14.45
N ILE A 54 -7.62 13.75 13.66
CA ILE A 54 -7.60 13.68 12.21
C ILE A 54 -6.32 12.98 11.75
N VAL A 55 -6.46 12.23 10.66
CA VAL A 55 -5.34 11.64 9.92
C VAL A 55 -5.21 12.38 8.60
N THR A 56 -3.99 12.68 8.21
CA THR A 56 -3.69 13.30 6.93
C THR A 56 -2.64 12.49 6.19
N SER A 57 -2.91 12.20 4.91
CA SER A 57 -1.94 11.62 3.99
C SER A 57 -1.97 12.32 2.64
N LEU A 58 -0.93 12.11 1.85
CA LEU A 58 -0.78 12.65 0.52
C LEU A 58 0.01 11.69 -0.35
N ASP A 59 -0.64 11.14 -1.39
CA ASP A 59 0.00 10.28 -2.37
C ASP A 59 -0.36 10.72 -3.79
N PHE A 60 0.66 10.81 -4.65
CA PHE A 60 0.51 11.06 -6.07
C PHE A 60 1.69 10.46 -6.84
N PHE A 61 1.45 10.02 -8.06
CA PHE A 61 2.46 9.37 -8.88
C PHE A 61 2.16 9.52 -10.39
N PRO A 62 3.14 9.21 -11.27
CA PRO A 62 2.90 9.17 -12.71
C PRO A 62 2.06 7.95 -13.11
N PRO A 63 1.44 7.94 -14.31
CA PRO A 63 0.67 6.82 -14.80
C PRO A 63 1.46 5.52 -14.81
N MET A 64 0.79 4.43 -14.47
CA MET A 64 1.30 3.06 -14.51
C MET A 64 0.45 2.14 -15.39
N VAL A 65 -0.69 2.64 -15.85
CA VAL A 65 -1.59 2.01 -16.81
C VAL A 65 -1.89 3.01 -17.93
N GLU A 66 -2.22 2.51 -19.11
CA GLU A 66 -2.52 3.35 -20.26
C GLU A 66 -3.93 3.96 -20.20
N ASP A 67 -4.86 3.29 -19.55
CA ASP A 67 -6.23 3.77 -19.41
C ASP A 67 -6.32 4.91 -18.38
N ALA A 68 -6.73 6.08 -18.81
CA ALA A 68 -6.77 7.29 -18.00
C ALA A 68 -7.76 7.18 -16.82
N TYR A 69 -8.92 6.55 -17.04
CA TYR A 69 -9.92 6.36 -16.00
C TYR A 69 -9.43 5.36 -14.94
N ALA A 70 -8.85 4.23 -15.38
CA ALA A 70 -8.25 3.25 -14.46
C ALA A 70 -7.09 3.87 -13.65
N PHE A 71 -6.23 4.69 -14.28
CA PHE A 71 -5.18 5.42 -13.56
C PHE A 71 -5.76 6.32 -12.47
N GLY A 72 -6.83 7.07 -12.78
CA GLY A 72 -7.53 7.88 -11.80
C GLY A 72 -8.05 7.07 -10.61
N LYS A 73 -8.66 5.90 -10.88
CA LYS A 73 -9.13 4.97 -9.84
C LYS A 73 -7.99 4.46 -8.96
N ILE A 74 -6.91 3.99 -9.56
CA ILE A 74 -5.76 3.44 -8.85
C ILE A 74 -5.13 4.49 -7.94
N ALA A 75 -4.92 5.71 -8.46
CA ALA A 75 -4.31 6.79 -7.70
C ALA A 75 -5.16 7.20 -6.49
N ALA A 76 -6.49 7.26 -6.65
CA ALA A 76 -7.39 7.55 -5.55
C ALA A 76 -7.48 6.41 -4.54
N ALA A 77 -7.55 5.15 -4.99
CA ALA A 77 -7.58 3.98 -4.12
C ALA A 77 -6.31 3.89 -3.25
N ASN A 78 -5.15 4.17 -3.86
CA ASN A 78 -3.86 4.20 -3.16
C ASN A 78 -3.80 5.32 -2.10
N ALA A 79 -4.18 6.54 -2.45
CA ALA A 79 -4.13 7.68 -1.50
C ALA A 79 -5.12 7.54 -0.34
N LEU A 80 -6.25 6.87 -0.54
CA LEU A 80 -7.22 6.57 0.51
C LEU A 80 -6.76 5.45 1.45
N SER A 81 -5.86 4.59 0.99
CA SER A 81 -5.41 3.40 1.69
C SER A 81 -4.71 3.72 3.01
N ASP A 82 -3.82 4.73 3.03
CA ASP A 82 -3.12 5.20 4.23
C ASP A 82 -4.10 5.56 5.36
N ILE A 83 -5.23 6.16 5.00
CA ILE A 83 -6.24 6.56 5.99
C ILE A 83 -6.87 5.32 6.65
N TYR A 84 -7.16 4.27 5.86
CA TYR A 84 -7.68 3.01 6.39
C TYR A 84 -6.63 2.27 7.23
N ALA A 85 -5.36 2.29 6.79
CA ALA A 85 -4.24 1.68 7.52
C ALA A 85 -4.05 2.31 8.90
N MET A 86 -4.30 3.61 9.04
CA MET A 86 -4.25 4.33 10.32
C MET A 86 -5.50 4.13 11.20
N GLY A 87 -6.49 3.34 10.77
CA GLY A 87 -7.73 3.10 11.51
C GLY A 87 -8.77 4.23 11.36
N ALA A 88 -8.64 5.10 10.37
CA ALA A 88 -9.48 6.27 10.18
C ALA A 88 -10.50 6.11 9.04
N GLU A 89 -11.58 6.89 9.12
CA GLU A 89 -12.54 7.04 8.03
C GLU A 89 -12.20 8.27 7.20
N PRO A 90 -11.98 8.14 5.87
CA PRO A 90 -11.76 9.29 5.00
C PRO A 90 -12.99 10.20 5.01
N VAL A 91 -12.78 11.52 5.10
CA VAL A 91 -13.86 12.53 5.14
C VAL A 91 -13.80 13.42 3.91
N SER A 92 -12.60 13.86 3.56
CA SER A 92 -12.36 14.83 2.51
C SER A 92 -11.10 14.49 1.74
N ALA A 93 -11.14 14.69 0.43
CA ALA A 93 -9.99 14.57 -0.44
C ALA A 93 -9.86 15.81 -1.35
N MET A 94 -8.62 16.15 -1.69
CA MET A 94 -8.29 17.20 -2.64
C MET A 94 -7.40 16.63 -3.74
N ASN A 95 -7.73 16.95 -4.99
CA ASN A 95 -6.96 16.52 -6.16
C ASN A 95 -5.58 17.21 -6.21
N ILE A 96 -4.56 16.45 -6.55
CA ILE A 96 -3.23 16.93 -6.92
C ILE A 96 -3.02 16.55 -8.37
N VAL A 97 -2.85 17.55 -9.24
CA VAL A 97 -2.76 17.37 -10.69
C VAL A 97 -1.53 18.08 -11.23
N ALA A 98 -0.68 17.36 -11.94
CA ALA A 98 0.33 17.88 -12.85
C ALA A 98 -0.01 17.38 -14.25
N PHE A 99 -0.20 18.28 -15.22
CA PHE A 99 -0.71 17.93 -16.54
C PHE A 99 -0.04 18.75 -17.65
N PRO A 100 0.36 18.13 -18.78
CA PRO A 100 0.99 18.85 -19.88
C PRO A 100 0.02 19.85 -20.53
N GLU A 101 0.53 21.02 -20.89
CA GLU A 101 -0.28 22.08 -21.52
C GLU A 101 -0.82 21.68 -22.90
N GLU A 102 -0.05 20.85 -23.63
CA GLU A 102 -0.36 20.46 -25.00
C GLU A 102 -1.22 19.19 -25.09
N GLU A 103 -1.50 18.54 -23.92
CA GLU A 103 -2.23 17.28 -23.90
C GLU A 103 -3.76 17.51 -23.94
N ASP A 104 -4.49 16.52 -24.45
CA ASP A 104 -5.96 16.58 -24.53
C ASP A 104 -6.61 16.60 -23.15
N MET A 105 -7.36 17.66 -22.85
CA MET A 105 -8.11 17.81 -21.59
C MET A 105 -9.12 16.69 -21.36
N ALA A 106 -9.53 15.93 -22.38
CA ALA A 106 -10.38 14.75 -22.22
C ALA A 106 -9.67 13.64 -21.43
N ILE A 107 -8.34 13.54 -21.50
CA ILE A 107 -7.54 12.62 -20.68
C ILE A 107 -7.64 13.01 -19.21
N LEU A 108 -7.48 14.30 -18.90
CA LEU A 108 -7.62 14.79 -17.53
C LEU A 108 -9.03 14.55 -16.98
N ASP A 109 -10.06 14.77 -17.80
CA ASP A 109 -11.46 14.52 -17.44
C ASP A 109 -11.67 13.04 -17.02
N GLU A 110 -11.14 12.08 -17.78
CA GLU A 110 -11.23 10.66 -17.44
C GLU A 110 -10.43 10.30 -16.16
N ILE A 111 -9.24 10.86 -15.97
CA ILE A 111 -8.46 10.68 -14.71
C ILE A 111 -9.28 11.16 -13.53
N LEU A 112 -9.82 12.38 -13.59
CA LEU A 112 -10.58 12.97 -12.49
C LEU A 112 -11.90 12.23 -12.24
N LYS A 113 -12.58 11.72 -13.27
CA LYS A 113 -13.77 10.86 -13.11
C LYS A 113 -13.43 9.55 -12.38
N GLY A 114 -12.35 8.88 -12.80
CA GLY A 114 -11.88 7.66 -12.10
C GLY A 114 -11.64 7.90 -10.62
N GLY A 115 -10.92 8.98 -10.29
CA GLY A 115 -10.68 9.36 -8.88
C GLY A 115 -11.95 9.73 -8.12
N ALA A 116 -12.87 10.43 -8.77
CA ALA A 116 -14.15 10.84 -8.18
C ALA A 116 -15.06 9.64 -7.88
N ASP A 117 -15.11 8.64 -8.75
CA ASP A 117 -15.91 7.43 -8.54
C ASP A 117 -15.38 6.61 -7.35
N VAL A 118 -14.06 6.50 -7.18
CA VAL A 118 -13.45 5.86 -6.01
C VAL A 118 -13.71 6.65 -4.72
N CYS A 119 -13.60 7.97 -4.74
CA CYS A 119 -13.96 8.81 -3.60
C CYS A 119 -15.44 8.65 -3.21
N LYS A 120 -16.34 8.54 -4.19
CA LYS A 120 -17.75 8.28 -3.95
C LYS A 120 -17.99 6.91 -3.31
N GLU A 121 -17.32 5.84 -3.79
CA GLU A 121 -17.36 4.51 -3.20
C GLU A 121 -16.82 4.52 -1.76
N ALA A 122 -15.74 5.29 -1.52
CA ALA A 122 -15.19 5.53 -0.19
C ALA A 122 -16.06 6.41 0.72
N MET A 123 -17.19 6.94 0.24
CA MET A 123 -18.03 7.94 0.92
C MET A 123 -17.25 9.21 1.32
N THR A 124 -16.25 9.57 0.54
CA THR A 124 -15.35 10.70 0.76
C THR A 124 -15.69 11.82 -0.21
N THR A 125 -15.78 13.05 0.29
CA THR A 125 -16.11 14.21 -0.56
C THR A 125 -14.83 14.79 -1.17
N LEU A 126 -14.81 14.92 -2.51
CA LEU A 126 -13.83 15.78 -3.19
C LEU A 126 -14.17 17.24 -2.92
N THR A 127 -13.28 17.96 -2.23
CA THR A 127 -13.51 19.33 -1.78
C THR A 127 -12.72 20.37 -2.57
N GLY A 128 -11.94 19.95 -3.55
CA GLY A 128 -11.13 20.85 -4.36
C GLY A 128 -9.84 20.20 -4.82
N GLY A 129 -8.79 20.99 -4.90
CA GLY A 129 -7.46 20.54 -5.28
C GLY A 129 -6.60 21.63 -5.88
N HIS A 130 -5.46 21.24 -6.43
CA HIS A 130 -4.53 22.13 -7.12
C HIS A 130 -4.03 21.48 -8.40
N SER A 131 -3.88 22.26 -9.47
CA SER A 131 -3.37 21.81 -10.75
C SER A 131 -2.27 22.73 -11.26
N ILE A 132 -1.24 22.15 -11.87
CA ILE A 132 -0.14 22.87 -12.49
C ILE A 132 0.15 22.27 -13.87
N HIS A 133 0.77 23.05 -14.74
CA HIS A 133 1.40 22.51 -15.95
C HIS A 133 2.72 21.81 -15.60
N ASP A 134 2.92 20.61 -16.12
CA ASP A 134 4.15 19.81 -15.98
C ASP A 134 4.29 18.93 -17.24
N PRO A 135 5.49 18.72 -17.79
CA PRO A 135 5.67 17.88 -18.96
C PRO A 135 5.20 16.43 -18.83
N LYS A 136 5.02 15.96 -17.58
CA LYS A 136 4.57 14.59 -17.30
C LYS A 136 3.34 14.59 -16.41
N ILE A 137 2.35 13.81 -16.79
CA ILE A 137 1.15 13.61 -15.98
C ILE A 137 1.52 13.04 -14.61
N LYS A 138 0.96 13.64 -13.57
CA LYS A 138 0.93 13.08 -12.21
C LYS A 138 -0.44 13.37 -11.61
N TYR A 139 -0.97 12.39 -10.93
CA TYR A 139 -2.25 12.50 -10.26
C TYR A 139 -2.24 11.77 -8.91
N GLY A 140 -2.98 12.29 -7.99
CA GLY A 140 -3.24 11.70 -6.70
C GLY A 140 -4.09 12.60 -5.83
N LEU A 141 -4.15 12.27 -4.55
CA LEU A 141 -4.98 12.98 -3.59
C LEU A 141 -4.20 13.37 -2.34
N SER A 142 -4.59 14.49 -1.76
CA SER A 142 -4.38 14.77 -0.34
C SER A 142 -5.66 14.42 0.39
N VAL A 143 -5.58 13.52 1.37
CA VAL A 143 -6.75 12.97 2.07
C VAL A 143 -6.73 13.33 3.54
N ILE A 144 -7.92 13.65 4.06
CA ILE A 144 -8.16 13.86 5.49
C ILE A 144 -9.16 12.80 5.95
N GLY A 145 -8.78 12.05 6.99
CA GLY A 145 -9.64 11.12 7.70
C GLY A 145 -9.89 11.59 9.13
N LYS A 146 -10.87 10.99 9.78
CA LYS A 146 -11.17 11.18 11.21
C LYS A 146 -11.22 9.85 11.93
N LEU A 147 -10.86 9.84 13.21
CA LEU A 147 -10.98 8.67 14.08
C LEU A 147 -11.13 9.09 15.55
N ASN A 148 -11.59 8.18 16.41
CA ASN A 148 -11.41 8.36 17.84
C ASN A 148 -10.00 7.94 18.24
N LEU A 149 -9.40 8.60 19.23
CA LEU A 149 -8.03 8.32 19.70
C LEU A 149 -7.81 6.86 20.09
N LYS A 150 -8.83 6.17 20.62
CA LYS A 150 -8.77 4.75 20.99
C LYS A 150 -8.71 3.80 19.79
N ASP A 151 -9.10 4.27 18.60
CA ASP A 151 -9.19 3.47 17.38
C ASP A 151 -7.93 3.61 16.49
N ILE A 152 -6.94 4.40 16.94
CA ILE A 152 -5.66 4.56 16.24
C ILE A 152 -5.03 3.19 16.02
N LYS A 153 -4.71 2.89 14.75
CA LYS A 153 -3.85 1.77 14.38
C LYS A 153 -2.45 2.29 14.05
N ARG A 154 -1.45 1.50 14.41
CA ARG A 154 -0.04 1.78 14.13
C ARG A 154 0.54 0.63 13.34
N ASN A 155 1.56 0.92 12.58
CA ASN A 155 2.23 -0.10 11.77
C ASN A 155 3.22 -0.96 12.58
N ASN A 156 3.65 -0.54 13.76
CA ASN A 156 4.77 -1.11 14.51
C ASN A 156 4.42 -1.53 15.95
N THR A 157 3.19 -1.94 16.20
CA THR A 157 2.72 -2.40 17.52
C THR A 157 2.22 -3.86 17.53
N PRO A 158 2.82 -4.79 16.76
CA PRO A 158 2.42 -6.19 16.80
C PRO A 158 2.76 -6.80 18.16
N LYS A 159 2.11 -7.90 18.48
CA LYS A 159 2.44 -8.71 19.66
C LYS A 159 3.01 -10.06 19.22
N VAL A 160 3.97 -10.57 19.99
CA VAL A 160 4.46 -11.94 19.78
C VAL A 160 3.32 -12.92 19.92
N GLY A 161 3.20 -13.84 18.96
CA GLY A 161 2.10 -14.79 18.86
C GLY A 161 0.93 -14.32 17.99
N ASP A 162 0.94 -13.07 17.49
CA ASP A 162 -0.07 -12.60 16.55
C ASP A 162 -0.04 -13.38 15.24
N ALA A 163 -1.21 -13.63 14.69
CA ALA A 163 -1.39 -14.11 13.33
C ALA A 163 -1.30 -12.94 12.33
N LEU A 164 -0.62 -13.20 11.21
CA LEU A 164 -0.45 -12.22 10.13
C LEU A 164 -1.39 -12.55 8.97
N TYR A 165 -2.10 -11.53 8.51
CA TYR A 165 -2.98 -11.62 7.36
C TYR A 165 -2.64 -10.55 6.33
N LEU A 166 -2.84 -10.88 5.06
CA LEU A 166 -2.70 -9.94 3.94
C LEU A 166 -3.97 -9.96 3.11
N THR A 167 -4.55 -8.80 2.86
CA THR A 167 -5.61 -8.62 1.88
C THR A 167 -4.98 -8.28 0.52
N LYS A 168 -5.68 -8.57 -0.56
CA LYS A 168 -5.19 -8.48 -1.96
C LYS A 168 -3.96 -9.36 -2.25
N PRO A 169 -3.86 -9.87 -3.48
CA PRO A 169 -2.72 -10.66 -3.92
C PRO A 169 -1.49 -9.80 -4.22
N LEU A 170 -0.31 -10.44 -4.21
CA LEU A 170 0.99 -9.85 -4.58
C LEU A 170 1.31 -10.05 -6.07
N GLY A 171 2.29 -9.29 -6.58
CA GLY A 171 2.86 -9.45 -7.92
C GLY A 171 2.44 -8.39 -8.93
N VAL A 172 1.85 -7.27 -8.46
CA VAL A 172 1.36 -6.19 -9.31
C VAL A 172 2.46 -5.62 -10.22
N SER A 173 3.61 -5.21 -9.65
CA SER A 173 4.63 -4.55 -10.47
C SER A 173 5.34 -5.51 -11.41
N LEU A 174 5.47 -6.80 -11.07
CA LEU A 174 5.96 -7.84 -11.97
C LEU A 174 5.07 -7.94 -13.21
N LEU A 175 3.75 -8.03 -13.05
CA LEU A 175 2.80 -8.10 -14.15
C LEU A 175 2.80 -6.82 -14.99
N MET A 176 2.81 -5.66 -14.35
CA MET A 176 2.88 -4.38 -15.06
C MET A 176 4.17 -4.25 -15.88
N SER A 177 5.31 -4.64 -15.32
CA SER A 177 6.59 -4.63 -16.02
C SER A 177 6.62 -5.61 -17.20
N GLY A 178 6.13 -6.83 -17.00
CA GLY A 178 6.08 -7.87 -18.04
C GLY A 178 5.13 -7.50 -19.18
N TYR A 179 4.02 -6.85 -18.88
CA TYR A 179 3.08 -6.38 -19.90
C TYR A 179 3.69 -5.35 -20.86
N THR A 180 4.55 -4.46 -20.36
CA THR A 180 5.21 -3.44 -21.20
C THR A 180 6.18 -4.02 -22.25
N VAL A 181 6.52 -5.30 -22.13
CA VAL A 181 7.41 -6.03 -23.05
C VAL A 181 6.73 -7.23 -23.72
N ASP A 182 5.40 -7.25 -23.73
CA ASP A 182 4.55 -8.27 -24.35
C ASP A 182 4.74 -9.71 -23.80
N GLU A 183 5.21 -9.84 -22.54
CA GLU A 183 5.47 -11.15 -21.89
C GLU A 183 4.39 -11.55 -20.87
N VAL A 184 3.38 -10.71 -20.66
CA VAL A 184 2.23 -10.96 -19.76
C VAL A 184 0.94 -10.88 -20.55
N SER A 185 0.01 -11.81 -20.29
CA SER A 185 -1.28 -11.84 -20.98
C SER A 185 -2.15 -10.64 -20.59
N GLU A 186 -3.05 -10.22 -21.49
CA GLU A 186 -4.07 -9.18 -21.20
C GLU A 186 -4.93 -9.55 -19.98
N GLU A 187 -5.29 -10.84 -19.80
CA GLU A 187 -6.08 -11.33 -18.66
C GLU A 187 -5.34 -11.10 -17.34
N ASP A 188 -4.05 -11.44 -17.27
CA ASP A 188 -3.25 -11.31 -16.06
C ASP A 188 -2.93 -9.82 -15.75
N TYR A 189 -2.69 -9.02 -16.80
CA TYR A 189 -2.58 -7.56 -16.69
C TYR A 189 -3.86 -6.94 -16.12
N GLN A 190 -5.03 -7.29 -16.68
CA GLN A 190 -6.30 -6.75 -16.20
C GLN A 190 -6.59 -7.17 -14.76
N ALA A 191 -6.22 -8.38 -14.35
CA ALA A 191 -6.34 -8.82 -12.96
C ALA A 191 -5.50 -7.97 -12.00
N ALA A 192 -4.31 -7.53 -12.42
CA ALA A 192 -3.48 -6.60 -11.64
C ALA A 192 -4.15 -5.21 -11.57
N VAL A 193 -4.66 -4.69 -12.68
CA VAL A 193 -5.39 -3.40 -12.73
C VAL A 193 -6.61 -3.45 -11.81
N ASP A 194 -7.40 -4.51 -11.87
CA ASP A 194 -8.59 -4.69 -11.04
C ASP A 194 -8.23 -4.76 -9.54
N SER A 195 -7.11 -5.44 -9.21
CA SER A 195 -6.60 -5.48 -7.83
C SER A 195 -6.22 -4.09 -7.33
N MET A 196 -5.50 -3.31 -8.13
CA MET A 196 -5.12 -1.94 -7.78
C MET A 196 -6.31 -0.99 -7.62
N CYS A 197 -7.37 -1.16 -8.41
CA CYS A 197 -8.58 -0.33 -8.34
C CYS A 197 -9.43 -0.62 -7.09
N ARG A 198 -9.26 -1.76 -6.42
CA ARG A 198 -10.06 -2.12 -5.24
C ARG A 198 -9.68 -1.28 -4.02
N LEU A 199 -10.70 -0.75 -3.33
CA LEU A 199 -10.52 -0.01 -2.08
C LEU A 199 -10.19 -0.94 -0.90
N ASN A 200 -9.29 -0.51 -0.04
CA ASN A 200 -9.05 -1.12 1.27
C ASN A 200 -10.14 -0.79 2.30
N LYS A 201 -11.18 -0.06 1.90
CA LYS A 201 -12.39 0.20 2.70
C LYS A 201 -13.08 -1.09 3.13
N HIS A 202 -13.25 -2.05 2.22
CA HIS A 202 -14.01 -3.26 2.51
C HIS A 202 -13.37 -4.12 3.63
N PRO A 203 -12.06 -4.46 3.58
CA PRO A 203 -11.42 -5.09 4.72
C PRO A 203 -11.41 -4.19 5.97
N TYR A 204 -11.17 -2.87 5.83
CA TYR A 204 -11.21 -1.95 6.95
C TYR A 204 -12.57 -1.94 7.66
N ASP A 205 -13.69 -2.00 6.93
CA ASP A 205 -15.04 -2.05 7.52
C ASP A 205 -15.25 -3.31 8.39
N VAL A 206 -14.55 -4.42 8.09
CA VAL A 206 -14.52 -5.61 8.96
C VAL A 206 -13.60 -5.39 10.16
N LEU A 207 -12.39 -4.83 9.93
CA LEU A 207 -11.37 -4.66 10.97
C LEU A 207 -11.82 -3.79 12.16
N LYS A 208 -12.81 -2.93 11.98
CA LYS A 208 -13.36 -2.06 13.05
C LYS A 208 -13.90 -2.84 14.26
N ASP A 209 -14.32 -4.09 14.04
CA ASP A 209 -14.96 -4.92 15.06
C ASP A 209 -13.95 -5.83 15.79
N TYR A 210 -12.65 -5.72 15.45
CA TYR A 210 -11.58 -6.56 16.01
C TYR A 210 -10.45 -5.72 16.64
N ASP A 211 -9.80 -6.30 17.67
CA ASP A 211 -8.62 -5.70 18.31
C ASP A 211 -7.36 -5.97 17.47
N VAL A 212 -7.21 -5.22 16.38
CA VAL A 212 -6.01 -5.28 15.51
C VAL A 212 -4.85 -4.58 16.20
N HIS A 213 -3.75 -5.29 16.40
CA HIS A 213 -2.58 -4.80 17.11
C HIS A 213 -1.64 -3.95 16.24
N ALA A 214 -1.41 -4.35 14.99
CA ALA A 214 -0.69 -3.52 14.01
C ALA A 214 -1.34 -3.63 12.63
N LEU A 215 -1.30 -2.52 11.88
CA LEU A 215 -1.92 -2.40 10.58
C LEU A 215 -1.10 -1.45 9.70
N THR A 216 -0.87 -1.82 8.45
CA THR A 216 -0.30 -0.98 7.39
C THR A 216 -0.81 -1.46 6.03
N ASP A 217 -0.69 -0.67 5.00
CA ASP A 217 -0.89 -1.15 3.64
C ASP A 217 0.43 -1.54 2.97
N VAL A 218 0.38 -2.49 2.05
CA VAL A 218 1.58 -2.96 1.35
C VAL A 218 1.72 -2.22 0.04
N THR A 219 2.71 -1.33 -0.04
CA THR A 219 2.94 -0.49 -1.22
C THR A 219 4.38 -0.61 -1.76
N GLY A 220 5.08 0.48 -1.94
CA GLY A 220 6.34 0.56 -2.68
C GLY A 220 7.51 -0.25 -2.10
N PHE A 221 7.49 -0.59 -0.81
CA PHE A 221 8.54 -1.40 -0.17
C PHE A 221 8.30 -2.91 -0.28
N GLY A 222 7.19 -3.33 -0.90
CA GLY A 222 6.81 -4.73 -1.00
C GLY A 222 6.40 -5.32 0.35
N LEU A 223 5.93 -6.56 0.36
CA LEU A 223 5.50 -7.20 1.60
C LEU A 223 6.63 -7.24 2.64
N LEU A 224 7.85 -7.62 2.21
CA LEU A 224 8.97 -7.80 3.14
C LEU A 224 9.46 -6.47 3.74
N GLY A 225 9.41 -5.37 2.98
CA GLY A 225 9.78 -4.06 3.52
C GLY A 225 8.82 -3.58 4.60
N HIS A 226 7.51 -3.60 4.32
CA HIS A 226 6.48 -3.20 5.29
C HIS A 226 6.44 -4.14 6.51
N LEU A 227 6.65 -5.45 6.31
CA LEU A 227 6.74 -6.37 7.43
C LEU A 227 8.01 -6.16 8.28
N CYS A 228 9.15 -5.75 7.68
CA CYS A 228 10.33 -5.36 8.44
C CYS A 228 10.08 -4.12 9.32
N GLU A 229 9.23 -3.19 8.87
CA GLU A 229 8.82 -2.03 9.67
C GLU A 229 7.86 -2.46 10.78
N MET A 230 6.88 -3.32 10.46
CA MET A 230 5.94 -3.86 11.44
C MET A 230 6.64 -4.69 12.52
N ALA A 231 7.63 -5.49 12.18
CA ALA A 231 8.36 -6.39 13.09
C ALA A 231 9.43 -5.68 13.94
N ASP A 232 9.43 -4.34 14.03
CA ASP A 232 10.38 -3.62 14.86
C ASP A 232 10.26 -4.05 16.34
N GLY A 233 11.34 -4.62 16.89
CA GLY A 233 11.36 -5.20 18.24
C GLY A 233 10.85 -6.65 18.37
N ALA A 234 10.44 -7.28 17.27
CA ALA A 234 10.03 -8.69 17.18
C ALA A 234 10.63 -9.34 15.93
N SER A 235 10.19 -10.56 15.61
CA SER A 235 10.46 -11.21 14.32
C SER A 235 9.17 -11.82 13.76
N ALA A 236 9.17 -12.17 12.47
CA ALA A 236 8.02 -12.79 11.82
C ALA A 236 8.40 -14.04 11.02
N VAL A 237 7.49 -14.99 10.92
CA VAL A 237 7.55 -16.11 9.99
C VAL A 237 6.47 -15.90 8.92
N ILE A 238 6.84 -16.02 7.66
CA ILE A 238 5.94 -15.99 6.50
C ILE A 238 5.90 -17.38 5.87
N TYR A 239 4.71 -17.87 5.61
CA TYR A 239 4.44 -19.13 4.90
C TYR A 239 4.19 -18.84 3.42
N ALA A 240 5.20 -19.09 2.59
CA ALA A 240 5.18 -18.74 1.16
C ALA A 240 4.03 -19.43 0.40
N ASP A 241 3.67 -20.65 0.78
CA ASP A 241 2.58 -21.43 0.21
C ASP A 241 1.18 -20.93 0.57
N LYS A 242 1.07 -20.00 1.53
CA LYS A 242 -0.20 -19.40 1.99
C LYS A 242 -0.52 -18.05 1.33
N LEU A 243 0.45 -17.48 0.64
CA LEU A 243 0.29 -16.17 0.02
C LEU A 243 -0.61 -16.25 -1.24
N ASN A 244 -1.51 -15.29 -1.35
CA ASN A 244 -2.21 -15.06 -2.61
C ASN A 244 -1.29 -14.29 -3.57
N VAL A 245 -1.01 -14.87 -4.72
CA VAL A 245 -0.18 -14.29 -5.78
C VAL A 245 -1.02 -14.19 -7.06
N LEU A 246 -0.94 -13.06 -7.75
CA LEU A 246 -1.58 -12.89 -9.05
C LEU A 246 -1.04 -13.92 -10.05
N LYS A 247 -1.95 -14.50 -10.83
CA LYS A 247 -1.57 -15.44 -11.87
C LYS A 247 -0.59 -14.76 -12.85
N GLY A 248 0.45 -15.49 -13.27
CA GLY A 248 1.50 -14.97 -14.14
C GLY A 248 2.63 -14.22 -13.42
N ALA A 249 2.45 -13.75 -12.17
CA ALA A 249 3.48 -12.98 -11.48
C ALA A 249 4.75 -13.80 -11.19
N LYS A 250 4.61 -15.06 -10.78
CA LYS A 250 5.77 -15.95 -10.61
C LYS A 250 6.46 -16.28 -11.94
N GLU A 251 5.69 -16.50 -12.99
CA GLU A 251 6.23 -16.71 -14.33
C GLU A 251 6.99 -15.47 -14.84
N ALA A 252 6.46 -14.27 -14.60
CA ALA A 252 7.17 -13.03 -14.90
C ALA A 252 8.52 -12.96 -14.14
N ALA A 253 8.54 -13.33 -12.86
CA ALA A 253 9.77 -13.39 -12.08
C ALA A 253 10.77 -14.44 -12.60
N GLU A 254 10.31 -15.63 -12.99
CA GLU A 254 11.13 -16.69 -13.62
C GLU A 254 11.76 -16.20 -14.94
N ASN A 255 11.04 -15.36 -15.69
CA ASN A 255 11.51 -14.73 -16.92
C ASN A 255 12.33 -13.45 -16.67
N PHE A 256 12.75 -13.19 -15.43
CA PHE A 256 13.58 -12.03 -15.02
C PHE A 256 12.95 -10.67 -15.31
N LEU A 257 11.63 -10.55 -15.25
CA LEU A 257 10.87 -9.33 -15.50
C LEU A 257 10.66 -8.47 -14.22
N PHE A 258 11.57 -8.58 -13.27
CA PHE A 258 11.48 -7.84 -12.03
C PHE A 258 11.84 -6.35 -12.17
N THR A 259 11.30 -5.56 -11.28
CA THR A 259 11.40 -4.11 -11.31
C THR A 259 12.66 -3.59 -10.61
N ALA A 260 13.11 -2.40 -11.00
CA ALA A 260 14.16 -1.70 -10.27
C ALA A 260 13.74 -1.42 -8.80
N GLY A 261 12.44 -1.26 -8.54
CA GLY A 261 11.89 -1.12 -7.19
C GLY A 261 12.11 -2.37 -6.35
N GLY A 262 11.78 -3.55 -6.87
CA GLY A 262 12.02 -4.83 -6.21
C GLY A 262 13.50 -5.04 -5.86
N GLN A 263 14.41 -4.70 -6.80
CA GLN A 263 15.84 -4.80 -6.55
C GLN A 263 16.32 -3.80 -5.47
N ARG A 264 15.77 -2.58 -5.44
CA ARG A 264 16.04 -1.64 -4.34
C ARG A 264 15.56 -2.17 -3.00
N ASN A 265 14.38 -2.78 -2.95
CA ASN A 265 13.82 -3.40 -1.75
C ASN A 265 14.70 -4.57 -1.27
N ARG A 266 15.11 -5.46 -2.18
CA ARG A 266 16.05 -6.55 -1.88
C ARG A 266 17.35 -6.02 -1.28
N ASN A 267 17.92 -4.98 -1.85
CA ASN A 267 19.16 -4.37 -1.35
C ASN A 267 18.97 -3.68 0.02
N ALA A 268 17.79 -3.10 0.28
CA ALA A 268 17.53 -2.37 1.53
C ALA A 268 17.22 -3.30 2.70
N TYR A 269 16.53 -4.43 2.44
CA TYR A 269 15.98 -5.28 3.49
C TYR A 269 16.59 -6.69 3.52
N GLY A 270 17.30 -7.13 2.49
CA GLY A 270 17.79 -8.50 2.35
C GLY A 270 18.61 -9.02 3.53
N ASP A 271 19.43 -8.17 4.14
CA ASP A 271 20.23 -8.53 5.33
C ASP A 271 19.36 -8.88 6.56
N LYS A 272 18.10 -8.47 6.58
CA LYS A 272 17.15 -8.71 7.67
C LYS A 272 16.29 -9.96 7.46
N ILE A 273 16.41 -10.63 6.31
CA ILE A 273 15.51 -11.70 5.88
C ILE A 273 16.29 -12.98 5.64
N THR A 274 15.70 -14.11 6.03
CA THR A 274 16.19 -15.44 5.67
C THR A 274 15.10 -16.19 4.91
N PHE A 275 15.43 -16.68 3.73
CA PHE A 275 14.60 -17.61 2.97
C PHE A 275 15.02 -19.04 3.32
N GLU A 276 14.08 -19.83 3.84
CA GLU A 276 14.23 -21.26 4.12
C GLU A 276 13.60 -22.10 2.99
N ILE A 277 13.16 -21.44 1.90
CA ILE A 277 12.64 -22.01 0.65
C ILE A 277 13.68 -21.89 -0.46
N ASP A 278 13.59 -22.75 -1.46
CA ASP A 278 14.36 -22.67 -2.70
C ASP A 278 13.40 -22.35 -3.86
N ASP A 279 12.89 -21.10 -3.84
CA ASP A 279 11.92 -20.59 -4.83
C ASP A 279 12.27 -19.13 -5.17
N PHE A 280 13.16 -18.96 -6.14
CA PHE A 280 13.62 -17.65 -6.60
C PHE A 280 12.46 -16.75 -7.05
N ALA A 281 11.45 -17.30 -7.75
CA ALA A 281 10.33 -16.51 -8.22
C ALA A 281 9.50 -15.95 -7.06
N MET A 282 9.27 -16.75 -6.01
CA MET A 282 8.60 -16.29 -4.81
C MET A 282 9.40 -15.22 -4.06
N GLU A 283 10.73 -15.34 -4.00
CA GLU A 283 11.56 -14.29 -3.42
C GLU A 283 11.35 -12.95 -4.12
N GLU A 284 11.34 -12.92 -5.47
CA GLU A 284 11.10 -11.70 -6.25
C GLU A 284 9.67 -11.15 -6.03
N VAL A 285 8.64 -12.00 -5.96
CA VAL A 285 7.27 -11.61 -5.63
C VAL A 285 7.18 -10.92 -4.27
N LEU A 286 7.92 -11.41 -3.28
CA LEU A 286 7.91 -10.87 -1.92
C LEU A 286 8.59 -9.50 -1.79
N TYR A 287 9.58 -9.21 -2.64
CA TYR A 287 10.22 -7.89 -2.74
C TYR A 287 9.50 -6.94 -3.71
N ASP A 288 8.56 -7.47 -4.52
CA ASP A 288 7.91 -6.67 -5.57
C ASP A 288 7.12 -5.51 -5.00
N PRO A 289 7.35 -4.26 -5.45
CA PRO A 289 6.53 -3.12 -5.07
C PRO A 289 5.07 -3.36 -5.44
N GLN A 290 4.16 -3.00 -4.53
CA GLN A 290 2.74 -3.01 -4.82
C GLN A 290 2.26 -1.57 -4.99
N THR A 291 1.37 -1.33 -5.95
CA THR A 291 0.62 -0.08 -6.05
C THR A 291 -0.80 -0.35 -5.60
N SER A 292 -1.31 0.45 -4.68
CA SER A 292 -2.62 0.22 -4.07
C SER A 292 -2.77 -1.23 -3.57
N GLY A 293 -1.76 -1.73 -2.84
CA GLY A 293 -1.75 -3.09 -2.32
C GLY A 293 -2.75 -3.32 -1.18
N GLY A 294 -2.70 -4.51 -0.60
CA GLY A 294 -3.59 -4.91 0.48
C GLY A 294 -3.14 -4.42 1.85
N LEU A 295 -4.00 -4.58 2.85
CA LEU A 295 -3.67 -4.35 4.25
C LEU A 295 -2.91 -5.55 4.82
N LEU A 296 -1.79 -5.28 5.47
CA LEU A 296 -1.04 -6.21 6.31
C LEU A 296 -1.51 -6.04 7.76
N ILE A 297 -1.99 -7.11 8.34
CA ILE A 297 -2.74 -7.12 9.60
C ILE A 297 -2.05 -8.04 10.58
N SER A 298 -1.74 -7.54 11.79
CA SER A 298 -1.28 -8.33 12.93
C SER A 298 -2.36 -8.32 14.01
N VAL A 299 -2.83 -9.50 14.41
CA VAL A 299 -3.98 -9.65 15.29
C VAL A 299 -3.89 -10.95 16.11
N ASP A 300 -4.52 -10.98 17.30
CA ASP A 300 -4.64 -12.21 18.07
C ASP A 300 -5.17 -13.39 17.21
N PRO A 301 -4.61 -14.61 17.33
CA PRO A 301 -5.00 -15.73 16.45
C PRO A 301 -6.48 -16.13 16.51
N GLU A 302 -7.15 -15.99 17.68
CA GLU A 302 -8.57 -16.33 17.79
C GLU A 302 -9.45 -15.30 17.08
N ASP A 303 -9.15 -14.01 17.26
CA ASP A 303 -9.86 -12.93 16.58
C ASP A 303 -9.50 -12.89 15.10
N GLY A 304 -8.25 -13.16 14.76
CA GLY A 304 -7.78 -13.28 13.38
C GLY A 304 -8.53 -14.35 12.59
N LYS A 305 -8.81 -15.50 13.21
CA LYS A 305 -9.63 -16.54 12.57
C LYS A 305 -11.06 -16.09 12.30
N LYS A 306 -11.71 -15.44 13.27
CA LYS A 306 -13.09 -14.92 13.11
C LYS A 306 -13.13 -13.84 12.00
N MET A 307 -12.18 -12.92 12.05
CA MET A 307 -11.98 -11.87 11.03
C MET A 307 -11.79 -12.46 9.63
N PHE A 308 -10.92 -13.47 9.50
CA PHE A 308 -10.67 -14.16 8.23
C PHE A 308 -11.94 -14.81 7.67
N ASP A 309 -12.69 -15.56 8.52
CA ASP A 309 -13.92 -16.23 8.11
C ASP A 309 -14.96 -15.18 7.66
N GLU A 310 -15.13 -14.08 8.39
CA GLU A 310 -16.03 -12.98 8.02
C GLU A 310 -15.63 -12.30 6.70
N MET A 311 -14.34 -12.03 6.50
CA MET A 311 -13.84 -11.47 5.24
C MET A 311 -14.13 -12.40 4.06
N LYS A 312 -13.92 -13.73 4.22
CA LYS A 312 -14.21 -14.72 3.19
C LYS A 312 -15.72 -14.79 2.87
N GLU A 313 -16.57 -14.73 3.88
CA GLU A 313 -18.04 -14.70 3.69
C GLU A 313 -18.50 -13.46 2.92
N LYS A 314 -17.82 -12.33 3.11
CA LYS A 314 -18.07 -11.07 2.38
C LYS A 314 -17.38 -11.02 1.00
N GLY A 315 -16.68 -12.08 0.59
CA GLY A 315 -15.98 -12.15 -0.69
C GLY A 315 -14.73 -11.24 -0.75
N ILE A 316 -14.18 -10.85 0.40
CA ILE A 316 -12.94 -10.08 0.48
C ILE A 316 -11.75 -11.04 0.31
N ASP A 317 -10.84 -10.65 -0.56
CA ASP A 317 -9.60 -11.38 -0.77
C ASP A 317 -8.68 -11.20 0.45
N VAL A 318 -8.39 -12.28 1.15
CA VAL A 318 -7.55 -12.31 2.35
C VAL A 318 -6.84 -13.66 2.47
N ALA A 319 -5.60 -13.64 2.92
CA ALA A 319 -4.80 -14.83 3.21
C ALA A 319 -4.22 -14.75 4.63
N TYR A 320 -4.21 -15.87 5.35
CA TYR A 320 -3.35 -16.04 6.52
C TYR A 320 -1.95 -16.33 6.00
N ILE A 321 -0.99 -15.47 6.33
CA ILE A 321 0.34 -15.51 5.71
C ILE A 321 1.47 -15.87 6.65
N GLY A 322 1.24 -15.89 7.97
CA GLY A 322 2.30 -16.15 8.92
C GLY A 322 1.97 -15.72 10.33
N GLU A 323 3.00 -15.55 11.13
CA GLU A 323 2.88 -15.19 12.56
C GLU A 323 4.04 -14.34 13.06
N MET A 324 3.78 -13.54 14.09
CA MET A 324 4.79 -12.80 14.84
C MET A 324 5.43 -13.71 15.88
N ILE A 325 6.75 -13.72 15.94
CA ILE A 325 7.53 -14.54 16.88
C ILE A 325 8.44 -13.69 17.76
N GLU A 326 8.99 -14.28 18.81
CA GLU A 326 10.01 -13.64 19.65
C GLU A 326 11.17 -13.10 18.80
N PRO A 327 11.79 -11.99 19.23
CA PRO A 327 12.95 -11.43 18.54
C PRO A 327 14.02 -12.48 18.25
N SER A 328 14.50 -12.57 17.02
CA SER A 328 15.47 -13.53 16.55
C SER A 328 16.60 -12.84 15.78
N GLU A 329 17.55 -13.61 15.23
CA GLU A 329 18.68 -13.07 14.48
C GLU A 329 18.24 -12.23 13.26
N LYS A 330 17.16 -12.65 12.61
CA LYS A 330 16.56 -11.96 11.47
C LYS A 330 15.17 -11.44 11.81
N SER A 331 14.80 -10.36 11.15
CA SER A 331 13.43 -9.81 11.29
C SER A 331 12.38 -10.73 10.67
N ILE A 332 12.71 -11.39 9.54
CA ILE A 332 11.75 -12.24 8.82
C ILE A 332 12.39 -13.56 8.40
N TYR A 333 11.63 -14.64 8.57
CA TYR A 333 11.93 -15.99 8.07
C TYR A 333 10.83 -16.39 7.08
N VAL A 334 11.19 -16.73 5.85
CA VAL A 334 10.25 -17.18 4.81
C VAL A 334 10.38 -18.70 4.66
N ARG A 335 9.26 -19.42 4.88
CA ARG A 335 9.14 -20.89 4.91
C ARG A 335 8.18 -21.41 3.85
#